data_a568e85666b93bc042ef77f278cf3172
#
_entry.id   a568e85666b93bc042ef77f278cf3172
#
_cell.length_a   1.000
_cell.length_b   1.000
_cell.length_c   1.000
_cell.angle_alpha   90.00
_cell.angle_beta   90.00
_cell.angle_gamma   90.00
#
_symmetry.space_group_name_H-M   'P 1'
#
loop_
_entity.id
_entity.type
_entity.pdbx_description
1 polymer ?
#
loop_
_entity_poly.entity_id
_entity_poly.type
_entity_poly.pdbx_seq_one_letter_code
_entity_poly.pdbx_strand_id
1 'polypeptide(L)'
;MRVFIVYCHPSDDSFTKNMCDAFIKGITDSGNEYIISDLYKMGFDPNMTEKEYLRDANYRNTPDVASDVLAEQEKINSSDAIAFIYPVFWTEAPAKLVGWFDRVWTYGFAYGDKTMKMLDEAIVLCSAGNSLEHLEQFGLLDSMKKVMLGDRLFGRAKEMEFVVFDSTSRENELREKNWNMNLQKAYEKGNKLFMEGN
;
A
#
# COMPACT_ATOMS: atom_id res chain seq x y z
N MET A 1 -12.22 9.37 11.20
CA MET A 1 -10.89 8.74 11.24
C MET A 1 -10.16 9.09 9.95
N ARG A 2 -8.82 8.92 9.91
CA ARG A 2 -8.01 9.29 8.74
C ARG A 2 -7.26 8.11 8.18
N VAL A 3 -7.30 7.96 6.85
CA VAL A 3 -6.59 6.90 6.09
C VAL A 3 -5.41 7.53 5.36
N PHE A 4 -4.19 7.01 5.55
CA PHE A 4 -3.06 7.33 4.69
C PHE A 4 -3.01 6.36 3.52
N ILE A 5 -3.05 6.88 2.30
CA ILE A 5 -3.03 6.09 1.06
C ILE A 5 -1.66 6.26 0.40
N VAL A 6 -0.95 5.16 0.21
CA VAL A 6 0.27 5.09 -0.61
C VAL A 6 -0.11 4.49 -1.96
N TYR A 7 -0.23 5.36 -2.96
CA TYR A 7 -0.59 4.99 -4.32
C TYR A 7 0.63 4.94 -5.22
N CYS A 8 0.75 3.87 -6.01
CA CYS A 8 1.91 3.67 -6.87
C CYS A 8 1.51 3.10 -8.23
N HIS A 9 1.33 3.96 -9.23
CA HIS A 9 1.12 3.57 -10.62
C HIS A 9 1.71 4.60 -11.58
N PRO A 10 2.43 4.19 -12.67
CA PRO A 10 3.08 5.11 -13.59
C PRO A 10 2.13 5.86 -14.53
N SER A 11 0.86 5.47 -14.62
CA SER A 11 -0.12 6.06 -15.54
C SER A 11 -1.44 6.33 -14.84
N ASP A 12 -2.04 7.48 -15.13
CA ASP A 12 -3.40 7.83 -14.69
C ASP A 12 -4.48 7.07 -15.50
N ASP A 13 -4.16 6.60 -16.70
CA ASP A 13 -5.05 5.73 -17.52
C ASP A 13 -4.82 4.27 -17.15
N SER A 14 -5.34 3.84 -16.01
CA SER A 14 -5.17 2.46 -15.54
C SER A 14 -6.37 1.99 -14.70
N PHE A 15 -6.57 0.66 -14.67
CA PHE A 15 -7.52 0.04 -13.75
C PHE A 15 -7.18 0.39 -12.29
N THR A 16 -5.89 0.35 -11.94
CA THR A 16 -5.40 0.67 -10.58
C THR A 16 -5.79 2.08 -10.15
N LYS A 17 -5.78 3.07 -11.09
CA LYS A 17 -6.22 4.43 -10.78
C LYS A 17 -7.72 4.48 -10.50
N ASN A 18 -8.54 3.84 -11.34
CA ASN A 18 -9.99 3.78 -11.13
C ASN A 18 -10.35 3.05 -9.82
N MET A 19 -9.62 1.98 -9.49
CA MET A 19 -9.74 1.26 -8.21
C MET A 19 -9.41 2.17 -7.02
N CYS A 20 -8.34 2.96 -7.12
CA CYS A 20 -7.95 3.94 -6.10
C CYS A 20 -9.05 4.99 -5.91
N ASP A 21 -9.60 5.55 -6.99
CA ASP A 21 -10.65 6.56 -6.93
C ASP A 21 -11.94 6.01 -6.31
N ALA A 22 -12.31 4.78 -6.65
CA ALA A 22 -13.46 4.11 -6.05
C ALA A 22 -13.27 3.86 -4.54
N PHE A 23 -12.07 3.45 -4.13
CA PHE A 23 -11.72 3.27 -2.72
C PHE A 23 -11.78 4.59 -1.94
N ILE A 24 -11.20 5.67 -2.49
CA ILE A 24 -11.26 7.02 -1.91
C ILE A 24 -12.71 7.49 -1.78
N LYS A 25 -13.54 7.26 -2.81
CA LYS A 25 -14.96 7.59 -2.73
C LYS A 25 -15.64 6.85 -1.58
N GLY A 26 -15.33 5.55 -1.37
CA GLY A 26 -15.85 4.78 -0.24
C GLY A 26 -15.48 5.40 1.11
N ILE A 27 -14.21 5.78 1.30
CA ILE A 27 -13.72 6.45 2.51
C ILE A 27 -14.49 7.75 2.76
N THR A 28 -14.63 8.59 1.76
CA THR A 28 -15.29 9.90 1.90
C THR A 28 -16.78 9.77 2.15
N ASP A 29 -17.47 8.86 1.48
CA ASP A 29 -18.90 8.60 1.67
C ASP A 29 -19.21 8.03 3.07
N SER A 30 -18.25 7.34 3.70
CA SER A 30 -18.38 6.88 5.11
C SER A 30 -18.05 7.96 6.15
N GLY A 31 -17.75 9.20 5.72
CA GLY A 31 -17.43 10.32 6.59
C GLY A 31 -16.00 10.32 7.14
N ASN A 32 -15.11 9.49 6.61
CA ASN A 32 -13.71 9.46 6.96
C ASN A 32 -12.88 10.40 6.07
N GLU A 33 -11.70 10.79 6.57
CA GLU A 33 -10.73 11.61 5.84
C GLU A 33 -9.64 10.75 5.24
N TYR A 34 -8.97 11.26 4.22
CA TYR A 34 -7.76 10.62 3.70
C TYR A 34 -6.65 11.63 3.42
N ILE A 35 -5.43 11.12 3.39
CA ILE A 35 -4.24 11.79 2.86
C ILE A 35 -3.56 10.82 1.90
N ILE A 36 -3.05 11.29 0.77
CA ILE A 36 -2.48 10.43 -0.27
C ILE A 36 -1.06 10.84 -0.62
N SER A 37 -0.19 9.84 -0.78
CA SER A 37 1.10 9.92 -1.44
C SER A 37 1.00 9.19 -2.77
N ASP A 38 0.85 9.94 -3.86
CA ASP A 38 1.03 9.41 -5.21
C ASP A 38 2.52 9.43 -5.54
N LEU A 39 3.17 8.26 -5.41
CA LEU A 39 4.63 8.16 -5.49
C LEU A 39 5.21 8.58 -6.84
N TYR A 40 4.44 8.46 -7.94
CA TYR A 40 4.88 8.92 -9.25
C TYR A 40 4.70 10.43 -9.41
N LYS A 41 3.53 10.97 -9.03
CA LYS A 41 3.24 12.42 -9.14
C LYS A 41 4.12 13.28 -8.24
N MET A 42 4.38 12.80 -7.02
CA MET A 42 5.25 13.53 -6.10
C MET A 42 6.74 13.37 -6.43
N GLY A 43 7.10 12.53 -7.39
CA GLY A 43 8.50 12.28 -7.75
C GLY A 43 9.30 11.60 -6.65
N PHE A 44 8.67 10.75 -5.82
CA PHE A 44 9.38 10.05 -4.73
C PHE A 44 10.58 9.28 -5.29
N ASP A 45 11.78 9.52 -4.75
CA ASP A 45 12.97 8.75 -5.12
C ASP A 45 12.98 7.42 -4.36
N PRO A 46 12.90 6.26 -5.03
CA PRO A 46 12.93 4.96 -4.38
C PRO A 46 14.33 4.51 -3.96
N ASN A 47 15.38 5.22 -4.39
CA ASN A 47 16.74 4.77 -4.18
C ASN A 47 17.25 5.17 -2.79
N MET A 48 17.55 4.16 -1.98
CA MET A 48 18.23 4.36 -0.70
C MET A 48 19.66 4.85 -0.95
N THR A 49 20.05 5.93 -0.27
CA THR A 49 21.42 6.42 -0.32
C THR A 49 22.34 5.62 0.61
N GLU A 50 23.65 5.65 0.36
CA GLU A 50 24.63 5.04 1.26
C GLU A 50 24.52 5.57 2.71
N LYS A 51 24.21 6.86 2.86
CA LYS A 51 24.01 7.50 4.17
C LYS A 51 22.81 6.90 4.91
N GLU A 52 21.69 6.70 4.24
CA GLU A 52 20.48 6.05 4.79
C GLU A 52 20.78 4.59 5.13
N TYR A 53 21.42 3.84 4.22
CA TYR A 53 21.83 2.46 4.47
C TYR A 53 22.73 2.32 5.69
N LEU A 54 23.78 3.13 5.80
CA LEU A 54 24.72 3.06 6.93
C LEU A 54 24.08 3.46 8.26
N ARG A 55 23.11 4.38 8.24
CA ARG A 55 22.29 4.72 9.40
C ARG A 55 21.56 3.50 9.94
N ASP A 56 20.82 2.83 9.08
CA ASP A 56 19.96 1.71 9.47
C ASP A 56 20.75 0.41 9.73
N ALA A 57 21.78 0.11 8.92
CA ALA A 57 22.64 -1.04 9.11
C ALA A 57 23.46 -0.99 10.41
N ASN A 58 23.71 0.21 10.94
CA ASN A 58 24.39 0.39 12.22
C ASN A 58 23.44 0.67 13.40
N TYR A 59 22.11 0.51 13.19
CA TYR A 59 21.09 0.74 14.22
C TYR A 59 21.22 2.13 14.89
N ARG A 60 21.38 3.17 14.07
CA ARG A 60 21.58 4.54 14.57
C ARG A 60 20.39 5.42 14.24
N ASN A 61 20.06 6.33 15.15
CA ASN A 61 19.08 7.39 14.92
C ASN A 61 19.68 8.62 14.23
N THR A 62 20.99 8.65 14.06
CA THR A 62 21.74 9.74 13.41
C THR A 62 22.60 9.17 12.26
N PRO A 63 22.73 9.91 11.16
CA PRO A 63 22.13 11.22 10.87
C PRO A 63 20.59 11.13 10.79
N ASP A 64 19.93 12.30 10.87
CA ASP A 64 18.48 12.39 10.75
C ASP A 64 18.00 11.79 9.42
N VAL A 65 16.77 11.31 9.40
CA VAL A 65 16.10 10.83 8.18
C VAL A 65 15.96 11.96 7.16
N ALA A 66 15.98 11.62 5.89
CA ALA A 66 15.74 12.59 4.82
C ALA A 66 14.35 13.22 4.96
N SER A 67 14.21 14.49 4.56
CA SER A 67 12.98 15.26 4.77
C SER A 67 11.75 14.66 4.04
N ASP A 68 11.95 14.05 2.87
CA ASP A 68 10.89 13.35 2.14
C ASP A 68 10.42 12.09 2.89
N VAL A 69 11.34 11.36 3.51
CA VAL A 69 11.04 10.20 4.37
C VAL A 69 10.32 10.64 5.63
N LEU A 70 10.79 11.70 6.29
CA LEU A 70 10.15 12.24 7.49
C LEU A 70 8.71 12.65 7.21
N ALA A 71 8.44 13.31 6.07
CA ALA A 71 7.10 13.68 5.67
C ALA A 71 6.15 12.47 5.50
N GLU A 72 6.65 11.35 4.99
CA GLU A 72 5.86 10.10 4.90
C GLU A 72 5.60 9.50 6.30
N GLN A 73 6.60 9.50 7.18
CA GLN A 73 6.46 9.03 8.56
C GLN A 73 5.45 9.88 9.36
N GLU A 74 5.40 11.19 9.14
CA GLU A 74 4.41 12.08 9.75
C GLU A 74 2.98 11.76 9.27
N LYS A 75 2.79 11.46 7.97
CA LYS A 75 1.49 11.02 7.43
C LYS A 75 1.03 9.72 8.09
N ILE A 76 1.93 8.76 8.29
CA ILE A 76 1.64 7.51 8.99
C ILE A 76 1.18 7.80 10.43
N ASN A 77 1.98 8.54 11.19
CA ASN A 77 1.67 8.82 12.61
C ASN A 77 0.44 9.71 12.82
N SER A 78 0.05 10.50 11.81
CA SER A 78 -1.18 11.32 11.84
C SER A 78 -2.43 10.60 11.34
N SER A 79 -2.32 9.33 10.95
CA SER A 79 -3.42 8.53 10.40
C SER A 79 -3.80 7.38 11.33
N ASP A 80 -5.00 6.84 11.15
CA ASP A 80 -5.53 5.71 11.91
C ASP A 80 -5.40 4.40 11.13
N ALA A 81 -5.40 4.48 9.80
CA ALA A 81 -5.16 3.35 8.91
C ALA A 81 -4.20 3.70 7.77
N ILE A 82 -3.65 2.67 7.13
CA ILE A 82 -2.84 2.79 5.92
C ILE A 82 -3.37 1.89 4.81
N ALA A 83 -3.41 2.41 3.59
CA ALA A 83 -3.79 1.66 2.39
C ALA A 83 -2.67 1.70 1.35
N PHE A 84 -2.26 0.54 0.84
CA PHE A 84 -1.31 0.43 -0.26
C PHE A 84 -2.06 0.03 -1.52
N ILE A 85 -1.98 0.86 -2.59
CA ILE A 85 -2.72 0.65 -3.83
C ILE A 85 -1.75 0.65 -5.01
N TYR A 86 -1.61 -0.51 -5.69
CA TYR A 86 -0.60 -0.70 -6.73
C TYR A 86 -0.92 -1.83 -7.71
N PRO A 87 -0.31 -1.86 -8.92
CA PRO A 87 -0.35 -3.01 -9.81
C PRO A 87 0.74 -4.02 -9.43
N VAL A 88 0.43 -5.31 -9.55
CA VAL A 88 1.43 -6.37 -9.38
C VAL A 88 2.35 -6.42 -10.60
N PHE A 89 3.65 -6.30 -10.38
CA PHE A 89 4.70 -6.53 -11.35
C PHE A 89 5.58 -7.69 -10.90
N TRP A 90 5.58 -8.80 -11.65
CA TRP A 90 6.40 -9.99 -11.35
C TRP A 90 6.22 -10.52 -9.91
N THR A 91 4.97 -10.64 -9.46
CA THR A 91 4.61 -11.10 -8.10
C THR A 91 5.05 -10.13 -7.00
N GLU A 92 5.44 -8.92 -7.35
CA GLU A 92 5.90 -7.88 -6.40
C GLU A 92 5.18 -6.56 -6.67
N ALA A 93 5.29 -5.64 -5.72
CA ALA A 93 4.92 -4.24 -5.90
C ALA A 93 5.87 -3.56 -6.89
N PRO A 94 5.48 -2.46 -7.53
CA PRO A 94 6.39 -1.67 -8.36
C PRO A 94 7.64 -1.24 -7.58
N ALA A 95 8.80 -1.22 -8.24
CA ALA A 95 10.08 -0.87 -7.62
C ALA A 95 10.05 0.44 -6.81
N LYS A 96 9.24 1.41 -7.25
CA LYS A 96 9.07 2.67 -6.53
C LYS A 96 8.39 2.48 -5.16
N LEU A 97 7.43 1.57 -5.05
CA LEU A 97 6.79 1.24 -3.76
C LEU A 97 7.71 0.37 -2.89
N VAL A 98 8.47 -0.55 -3.48
CA VAL A 98 9.50 -1.31 -2.75
C VAL A 98 10.51 -0.36 -2.12
N GLY A 99 11.06 0.57 -2.91
CA GLY A 99 12.00 1.57 -2.40
C GLY A 99 11.37 2.56 -1.40
N TRP A 100 10.03 2.78 -1.45
CA TRP A 100 9.33 3.51 -0.40
C TRP A 100 9.43 2.75 0.93
N PHE A 101 9.20 1.43 0.95
CA PHE A 101 9.39 0.63 2.16
C PHE A 101 10.84 0.65 2.63
N ASP A 102 11.81 0.48 1.72
CA ASP A 102 13.23 0.47 2.06
C ASP A 102 13.68 1.77 2.74
N ARG A 103 13.10 2.93 2.35
CA ARG A 103 13.48 4.23 2.88
C ARG A 103 12.63 4.70 4.06
N VAL A 104 11.33 4.35 4.11
CA VAL A 104 10.40 4.86 5.13
C VAL A 104 10.37 3.98 6.37
N TRP A 105 10.55 2.65 6.23
CA TRP A 105 10.64 1.71 7.35
C TRP A 105 12.02 1.75 8.01
N THR A 106 12.40 2.89 8.55
CA THR A 106 13.73 3.11 9.15
C THR A 106 13.86 2.52 10.56
N TYR A 107 15.10 2.27 10.97
CA TYR A 107 15.44 2.01 12.37
C TYR A 107 14.99 3.18 13.26
N GLY A 108 14.43 2.85 14.42
CA GLY A 108 13.87 3.83 15.37
C GLY A 108 12.43 4.26 15.02
N PHE A 109 11.99 4.12 13.76
CA PHE A 109 10.61 4.38 13.37
C PHE A 109 9.77 3.09 13.27
N ALA A 110 10.03 2.25 12.29
CA ALA A 110 9.22 1.05 12.03
C ALA A 110 9.73 -0.21 12.73
N TYR A 111 10.98 -0.21 13.19
CA TYR A 111 11.61 -1.28 13.96
C TYR A 111 12.66 -0.72 14.94
N GLY A 112 13.23 -1.57 15.81
CA GLY A 112 14.08 -1.12 16.92
C GLY A 112 13.23 -0.46 18.01
N ASP A 113 13.57 0.78 18.40
CA ASP A 113 12.85 1.56 19.42
C ASP A 113 11.41 1.94 19.04
N LYS A 114 11.08 1.79 17.78
CA LYS A 114 9.75 1.86 17.17
C LYS A 114 8.86 3.00 17.66
N THR A 115 9.04 4.18 17.05
CA THR A 115 8.20 5.36 17.30
C THR A 115 6.97 5.44 16.41
N MET A 116 6.83 4.53 15.45
CA MET A 116 5.65 4.42 14.61
C MET A 116 4.44 4.05 15.45
N LYS A 117 3.36 4.83 15.30
CA LYS A 117 2.05 4.53 15.89
C LYS A 117 1.56 3.15 15.42
N MET A 118 0.99 2.34 16.32
CA MET A 118 0.23 1.17 15.93
C MET A 118 -1.06 1.64 15.25
N LEU A 119 -1.22 1.30 13.98
CA LEU A 119 -2.42 1.63 13.21
C LEU A 119 -3.57 0.69 13.59
N ASP A 120 -4.80 1.14 13.43
CA ASP A 120 -5.96 0.28 13.65
C ASP A 120 -6.10 -0.71 12.48
N GLU A 121 -5.98 -0.24 11.25
CA GLU A 121 -6.08 -1.08 10.06
C GLU A 121 -4.98 -0.83 9.04
N ALA A 122 -4.59 -1.89 8.31
CA ALA A 122 -3.78 -1.79 7.11
C ALA A 122 -4.42 -2.61 5.99
N ILE A 123 -4.62 -2.01 4.82
CA ILE A 123 -5.20 -2.69 3.67
C ILE A 123 -4.30 -2.58 2.44
N VAL A 124 -4.15 -3.70 1.75
CA VAL A 124 -3.46 -3.78 0.46
C VAL A 124 -4.49 -4.07 -0.63
N LEU A 125 -4.58 -3.18 -1.60
CA LEU A 125 -5.38 -3.36 -2.80
C LEU A 125 -4.43 -3.43 -4.00
N CYS A 126 -4.30 -4.59 -4.61
CA CYS A 126 -3.45 -4.74 -5.77
C CYS A 126 -4.21 -5.27 -6.99
N SER A 127 -3.87 -4.74 -8.17
CA SER A 127 -4.39 -5.24 -9.44
C SER A 127 -3.40 -6.21 -10.08
N ALA A 128 -3.87 -7.36 -10.54
CA ALA A 128 -3.06 -8.39 -11.17
C ALA A 128 -3.60 -8.73 -12.57
N GLY A 129 -2.71 -8.91 -13.54
CA GLY A 129 -3.08 -9.32 -14.90
C GLY A 129 -3.55 -10.76 -14.98
N ASN A 130 -2.97 -11.66 -14.18
CA ASN A 130 -3.34 -13.06 -14.10
C ASN A 130 -4.62 -13.25 -13.29
N SER A 131 -5.32 -14.40 -13.50
CA SER A 131 -6.47 -14.78 -12.70
C SER A 131 -6.06 -15.19 -11.28
N LEU A 132 -6.99 -15.05 -10.34
CA LEU A 132 -6.77 -15.48 -8.94
C LEU A 132 -6.41 -16.97 -8.86
N GLU A 133 -7.09 -17.81 -9.66
CA GLU A 133 -6.81 -19.24 -9.76
C GLU A 133 -5.35 -19.51 -10.14
N HIS A 134 -4.82 -18.79 -11.16
CA HIS A 134 -3.42 -18.92 -11.55
C HIS A 134 -2.47 -18.51 -10.42
N LEU A 135 -2.76 -17.39 -9.75
CA LEU A 135 -1.93 -16.90 -8.65
C LEU A 135 -1.89 -17.90 -7.47
N GLU A 136 -3.01 -18.55 -7.19
CA GLU A 136 -3.12 -19.59 -6.14
C GLU A 136 -2.40 -20.86 -6.55
N GLN A 137 -2.64 -21.36 -7.75
CA GLN A 137 -2.05 -22.61 -8.26
C GLN A 137 -0.52 -22.60 -8.21
N PHE A 138 0.10 -21.44 -8.49
CA PHE A 138 1.57 -21.30 -8.47
C PHE A 138 2.13 -20.75 -7.15
N GLY A 139 1.32 -20.60 -6.10
CA GLY A 139 1.73 -20.07 -4.80
C GLY A 139 2.14 -18.60 -4.81
N LEU A 140 1.82 -17.86 -5.89
CA LEU A 140 2.19 -16.45 -6.06
C LEU A 140 1.38 -15.56 -5.11
N LEU A 141 0.10 -15.85 -4.93
CA LEU A 141 -0.76 -15.11 -4.00
C LEU A 141 -0.24 -15.22 -2.56
N ASP A 142 0.12 -16.42 -2.12
CA ASP A 142 0.68 -16.65 -0.79
C ASP A 142 2.01 -15.92 -0.60
N SER A 143 2.86 -15.92 -1.63
CA SER A 143 4.14 -15.19 -1.61
C SER A 143 3.93 -13.68 -1.45
N MET A 144 3.00 -13.08 -2.20
CA MET A 144 2.66 -11.65 -2.07
C MET A 144 2.13 -11.32 -0.68
N LYS A 145 1.23 -12.15 -0.13
CA LYS A 145 0.70 -11.98 1.22
C LYS A 145 1.79 -12.06 2.28
N LYS A 146 2.71 -13.03 2.18
CA LYS A 146 3.82 -13.17 3.13
C LYS A 146 4.72 -11.95 3.14
N VAL A 147 5.05 -11.40 1.98
CA VAL A 147 5.86 -10.18 1.89
C VAL A 147 5.13 -8.98 2.49
N MET A 148 3.88 -8.74 2.07
CA MET A 148 3.17 -7.53 2.48
C MET A 148 2.66 -7.62 3.92
N LEU A 149 1.91 -8.67 4.26
CA LEU A 149 1.31 -8.79 5.59
C LEU A 149 2.29 -9.37 6.62
N GLY A 150 3.10 -10.37 6.21
CA GLY A 150 3.99 -11.09 7.12
C GLY A 150 5.28 -10.35 7.45
N ASP A 151 5.77 -9.48 6.59
CA ASP A 151 7.02 -8.74 6.80
C ASP A 151 6.80 -7.23 6.91
N ARG A 152 6.23 -6.61 5.85
CA ARG A 152 6.11 -5.15 5.78
C ARG A 152 5.08 -4.56 6.75
N LEU A 153 4.00 -5.29 7.06
CA LEU A 153 2.91 -4.77 7.91
C LEU A 153 2.80 -5.45 9.28
N PHE A 154 3.39 -6.63 9.45
CA PHE A 154 3.33 -7.35 10.72
C PHE A 154 3.79 -6.49 11.90
N GLY A 155 2.95 -6.44 12.94
CA GLY A 155 3.19 -5.64 14.13
C GLY A 155 3.15 -4.12 13.91
N ARG A 156 2.55 -3.63 12.81
CA ARG A 156 2.38 -2.21 12.48
C ARG A 156 0.91 -1.78 12.39
N ALA A 157 0.01 -2.76 12.23
CA ALA A 157 -1.43 -2.57 12.32
C ALA A 157 -2.06 -3.70 13.11
N LYS A 158 -3.23 -3.43 13.74
CA LYS A 158 -4.00 -4.44 14.51
C LYS A 158 -4.68 -5.41 13.56
N GLU A 159 -5.36 -4.86 12.54
CA GLU A 159 -6.05 -5.62 11.50
C GLU A 159 -5.36 -5.40 10.16
N MET A 160 -5.26 -6.48 9.35
CA MET A 160 -4.59 -6.41 8.06
C MET A 160 -5.37 -7.19 7.01
N GLU A 161 -5.57 -6.58 5.83
CA GLU A 161 -6.23 -7.23 4.71
C GLU A 161 -5.42 -7.12 3.42
N PHE A 162 -5.41 -8.19 2.61
CA PHE A 162 -4.80 -8.23 1.29
C PHE A 162 -5.84 -8.60 0.23
N VAL A 163 -6.16 -7.66 -0.64
CA VAL A 163 -7.21 -7.77 -1.66
C VAL A 163 -6.58 -7.74 -3.04
N VAL A 164 -6.81 -8.80 -3.82
CA VAL A 164 -6.41 -8.85 -5.23
C VAL A 164 -7.62 -8.58 -6.12
N PHE A 165 -7.42 -7.72 -7.11
CA PHE A 165 -8.29 -7.49 -8.24
C PHE A 165 -7.61 -8.13 -9.45
N ASP A 166 -8.04 -9.33 -9.77
CA ASP A 166 -7.41 -10.18 -10.76
C ASP A 166 -7.93 -9.94 -12.19
N SER A 167 -7.27 -10.57 -13.17
CA SER A 167 -7.69 -10.53 -14.59
C SER A 167 -7.82 -9.10 -15.15
N THR A 168 -6.96 -8.17 -14.71
CA THR A 168 -7.06 -6.74 -15.04
C THR A 168 -6.21 -6.32 -16.24
N SER A 169 -5.51 -7.24 -16.92
CA SER A 169 -4.76 -6.92 -18.13
C SER A 169 -5.67 -6.44 -19.27
N ARG A 170 -5.18 -5.51 -20.10
CA ARG A 170 -6.00 -4.87 -21.17
C ARG A 170 -6.53 -5.86 -22.20
N GLU A 171 -5.84 -6.98 -22.41
CA GLU A 171 -6.21 -8.02 -23.37
C GLU A 171 -7.14 -9.09 -22.77
N ASN A 172 -7.46 -9.02 -21.48
CA ASN A 172 -8.29 -10.01 -20.83
C ASN A 172 -9.77 -9.63 -20.97
N GLU A 173 -10.57 -10.50 -21.58
CA GLU A 173 -12.02 -10.30 -21.75
C GLU A 173 -12.76 -10.15 -20.40
N LEU A 174 -12.27 -10.80 -19.34
CA LEU A 174 -12.83 -10.70 -18.00
C LEU A 174 -12.65 -9.30 -17.38
N ARG A 175 -11.65 -8.54 -17.84
CA ARG A 175 -11.43 -7.18 -17.38
C ARG A 175 -12.65 -6.30 -17.55
N GLU A 176 -13.17 -6.21 -18.76
CA GLU A 176 -14.36 -5.39 -19.06
C GLU A 176 -15.62 -5.96 -18.39
N LYS A 177 -15.76 -7.28 -18.39
CA LYS A 177 -16.89 -7.96 -17.77
C LYS A 177 -16.97 -7.69 -16.25
N ASN A 178 -15.81 -7.67 -15.57
CA ASN A 178 -15.74 -7.53 -14.12
C ASN A 178 -15.48 -6.09 -13.68
N TRP A 179 -15.35 -5.14 -14.60
CA TRP A 179 -14.95 -3.76 -14.32
C TRP A 179 -15.78 -3.12 -13.20
N ASN A 180 -17.08 -3.04 -13.41
CA ASN A 180 -17.97 -2.38 -12.45
C ASN A 180 -18.05 -3.13 -11.11
N MET A 181 -18.01 -4.45 -11.13
CA MET A 181 -18.00 -5.28 -9.92
C MET A 181 -16.72 -5.03 -9.11
N ASN A 182 -15.59 -4.96 -9.77
CA ASN A 182 -14.30 -4.69 -9.14
C ASN A 182 -14.24 -3.26 -8.54
N LEU A 183 -14.76 -2.26 -9.26
CA LEU A 183 -14.83 -0.89 -8.71
C LEU A 183 -15.80 -0.81 -7.52
N GLN A 184 -16.93 -1.50 -7.57
CA GLN A 184 -17.86 -1.60 -6.45
C GLN A 184 -17.19 -2.27 -5.24
N LYS A 185 -16.44 -3.36 -5.45
CA LYS A 185 -15.65 -4.00 -4.39
C LYS A 185 -14.62 -3.05 -3.77
N ALA A 186 -13.90 -2.28 -4.58
CA ALA A 186 -12.94 -1.29 -4.08
C ALA A 186 -13.64 -0.19 -3.27
N TYR A 187 -14.77 0.33 -3.75
CA TYR A 187 -15.60 1.28 -3.01
C TYR A 187 -16.04 0.72 -1.66
N GLU A 188 -16.55 -0.51 -1.64
CA GLU A 188 -17.00 -1.15 -0.39
C GLU A 188 -15.87 -1.34 0.61
N LYS A 189 -14.64 -1.65 0.16
CA LYS A 189 -13.47 -1.73 1.03
C LYS A 189 -13.15 -0.39 1.66
N GLY A 190 -13.24 0.71 0.93
CA GLY A 190 -13.08 2.05 1.49
C GLY A 190 -14.22 2.46 2.43
N ASN A 191 -15.45 2.13 2.09
CA ASN A 191 -16.63 2.49 2.87
C ASN A 191 -16.71 1.73 4.22
N LYS A 192 -16.26 0.48 4.24
CA LYS A 192 -16.28 -0.39 5.42
C LYS A 192 -15.02 -0.31 6.30
N LEU A 193 -14.02 0.45 5.87
CA LEU A 193 -12.81 0.65 6.68
C LEU A 193 -13.22 1.27 8.03
N PHE A 194 -12.71 0.75 9.13
CA PHE A 194 -13.09 1.09 10.52
C PHE A 194 -14.51 0.67 10.96
N MET A 195 -15.24 -0.09 10.15
CA MET A 195 -16.43 -0.75 10.65
C MET A 195 -15.97 -2.02 11.36
N GLU A 196 -16.13 -2.08 12.69
CA GLU A 196 -15.85 -3.27 13.49
C GLU A 196 -16.56 -4.47 12.85
N GLY A 197 -15.80 -5.53 12.60
CA GLY A 197 -16.36 -6.80 12.15
C GLY A 197 -17.32 -7.32 13.23
N ASN A 198 -18.60 -7.37 12.89
CA ASN A 198 -19.61 -8.08 13.67
C ASN A 198 -19.38 -9.59 13.59
#